data_fb1ec3ad27edfd9d50c1b36bbab5a1ef
#
_entry.id   fb1ec3ad27edfd9d50c1b36bbab5a1ef
#
_cell.length_a   1.000
_cell.length_b   1.000
_cell.length_c   1.000
_cell.angle_alpha   90.00
_cell.angle_beta   90.00
_cell.angle_gamma   90.00
#
_symmetry.space_group_name_H-M   'P 1'
#
loop_
_entity.id
_entity.type
_entity.pdbx_description
1 polymer ?
#
loop_
_entity_poly.entity_id
_entity_poly.type
_entity_poly.pdbx_seq_one_letter_code
_entity_poly.pdbx_strand_id
1 'polypeptide(L)'
;MAKEKKGFFSWLGFGRNKEENTAQEKEQQRLEAERAEQARLAEEEAQRQAQLEAEQARQEAQRAEAERLAAERAEQVRLAEEEAQRQAQLEAEQARQEA
;
A
#
# COMPACT_ATOMS: atom_id res chain seq x y z
N MET A 1 -18.63 -2.05 -68.90
CA MET A 1 -19.90 -1.92 -68.17
C MET A 1 -19.95 -2.78 -66.91
N ALA A 2 -19.55 -4.03 -67.00
CA ALA A 2 -19.52 -4.90 -65.82
C ALA A 2 -18.58 -4.41 -64.70
N LYS A 3 -17.45 -3.82 -65.11
CA LYS A 3 -16.49 -3.25 -64.14
C LYS A 3 -17.04 -2.04 -63.39
N GLU A 4 -17.84 -1.20 -64.08
CA GLU A 4 -18.44 -0.02 -63.47
C GLU A 4 -19.51 -0.39 -62.44
N LYS A 5 -20.34 -1.39 -62.76
CA LYS A 5 -21.35 -1.88 -61.83
C LYS A 5 -20.69 -2.51 -60.57
N LYS A 6 -19.64 -3.28 -60.76
CA LYS A 6 -18.89 -3.85 -59.66
C LYS A 6 -18.25 -2.75 -58.80
N GLY A 7 -17.69 -1.73 -59.41
CA GLY A 7 -17.13 -0.59 -58.73
C GLY A 7 -18.18 0.19 -57.94
N PHE A 8 -19.36 0.38 -58.52
CA PHE A 8 -20.45 1.08 -57.91
C PHE A 8 -20.99 0.31 -56.67
N PHE A 9 -21.22 -0.97 -56.85
CA PHE A 9 -21.65 -1.81 -55.72
C PHE A 9 -20.58 -1.96 -54.64
N SER A 10 -19.35 -2.03 -55.04
CA SER A 10 -18.21 -2.05 -54.12
C SER A 10 -18.14 -0.76 -53.33
N TRP A 11 -18.39 0.37 -53.97
CA TRP A 11 -18.42 1.66 -53.30
C TRP A 11 -19.56 1.76 -52.31
N LEU A 12 -20.76 1.30 -52.68
CA LEU A 12 -21.91 1.27 -51.78
C LEU A 12 -21.70 0.30 -50.62
N GLY A 13 -21.18 -0.87 -50.92
CA GLY A 13 -20.84 -1.85 -49.89
C GLY A 13 -19.75 -1.34 -48.94
N PHE A 14 -18.77 -0.65 -49.49
CA PHE A 14 -17.72 -0.04 -48.69
C PHE A 14 -18.25 1.07 -47.79
N GLY A 15 -19.23 1.87 -48.26
CA GLY A 15 -19.87 2.88 -47.45
C GLY A 15 -20.64 2.31 -46.26
N ARG A 16 -21.38 1.24 -46.48
CA ARG A 16 -22.09 0.54 -45.40
C ARG A 16 -21.12 -0.07 -44.39
N ASN A 17 -20.10 -0.74 -44.89
CA ASN A 17 -19.07 -1.31 -44.05
C ASN A 17 -18.35 -0.22 -43.23
N LYS A 18 -18.16 0.93 -43.84
CA LYS A 18 -17.53 2.05 -43.15
C LYS A 18 -18.40 2.58 -42.01
N GLU A 19 -19.71 2.68 -42.18
CA GLU A 19 -20.63 3.09 -41.16
C GLU A 19 -20.71 2.04 -40.02
N GLU A 20 -20.81 0.76 -40.36
CA GLU A 20 -20.80 -0.32 -39.41
C GLU A 20 -19.48 -0.40 -38.65
N ASN A 21 -18.36 -0.27 -39.38
CA ASN A 21 -17.04 -0.23 -38.80
C ASN A 21 -16.88 0.97 -37.87
N THR A 22 -17.42 2.12 -38.25
CA THR A 22 -17.34 3.33 -37.40
C THR A 22 -18.12 3.14 -36.13
N ALA A 23 -19.33 2.54 -36.21
CA ALA A 23 -20.12 2.25 -35.03
C ALA A 23 -19.45 1.23 -34.12
N GLN A 24 -18.87 0.17 -34.72
CA GLN A 24 -18.11 -0.82 -33.98
C GLN A 24 -16.83 -0.23 -33.38
N GLU A 25 -16.15 0.62 -34.12
CA GLU A 25 -14.97 1.34 -33.61
C GLU A 25 -15.31 2.23 -32.43
N LYS A 26 -16.41 2.96 -32.51
CA LYS A 26 -16.89 3.79 -31.41
C LYS A 26 -17.25 2.96 -30.19
N GLU A 27 -17.91 1.82 -30.41
CA GLU A 27 -18.25 0.90 -29.34
C GLU A 27 -17.01 0.30 -28.71
N GLN A 28 -16.05 -0.13 -29.55
CA GLN A 28 -14.78 -0.65 -29.06
C GLN A 28 -13.98 0.41 -28.29
N GLN A 29 -13.96 1.63 -28.81
CA GLN A 29 -13.28 2.75 -28.13
C GLN A 29 -13.94 3.04 -26.77
N ARG A 30 -15.27 2.97 -26.71
CA ARG A 30 -15.99 3.15 -25.46
C ARG A 30 -15.66 2.05 -24.46
N LEU A 31 -15.65 0.79 -24.91
CA LEU A 31 -15.30 -0.35 -24.10
C LEU A 31 -13.86 -0.29 -23.61
N GLU A 32 -12.94 0.09 -24.51
CA GLU A 32 -11.54 0.27 -24.15
C GLU A 32 -11.36 1.39 -23.15
N ALA A 33 -12.09 2.50 -23.34
CA ALA A 33 -12.04 3.63 -22.40
C ALA A 33 -12.59 3.23 -21.03
N GLU A 34 -13.70 2.47 -21.01
CA GLU A 34 -14.27 1.96 -19.76
C GLU A 34 -13.31 1.01 -19.06
N ARG A 35 -12.69 0.10 -19.82
CA ARG A 35 -11.69 -0.82 -19.26
C ARG A 35 -10.47 -0.08 -18.72
N ALA A 36 -10.00 0.91 -19.48
CA ALA A 36 -8.87 1.73 -19.06
C ALA A 36 -9.20 2.52 -17.79
N GLU A 37 -10.41 3.05 -17.71
CA GLU A 37 -10.87 3.76 -16.52
C GLU A 37 -10.99 2.82 -15.32
N GLN A 38 -11.58 1.65 -15.52
CA GLN A 38 -11.69 0.65 -14.45
C GLN A 38 -10.31 0.18 -13.99
N ALA A 39 -9.40 -0.05 -14.93
CA ALA A 39 -8.03 -0.44 -14.60
C ALA A 39 -7.32 0.66 -13.80
N ARG A 40 -7.51 1.92 -14.20
CA ARG A 40 -6.93 3.06 -13.49
C ARG A 40 -7.48 3.18 -12.08
N LEU A 41 -8.79 3.04 -11.92
CA LEU A 41 -9.43 3.09 -10.60
C LEU A 41 -8.98 1.93 -9.73
N ALA A 42 -8.84 0.74 -10.31
CA ALA A 42 -8.36 -0.43 -9.59
C ALA A 42 -6.91 -0.24 -9.14
N GLU A 43 -6.06 0.34 -9.99
CA GLU A 43 -4.69 0.65 -9.63
C GLU A 43 -4.62 1.70 -8.51
N GLU A 44 -5.43 2.76 -8.61
CA GLU A 44 -5.49 3.79 -7.58
C GLU A 44 -5.94 3.20 -6.25
N GLU A 45 -6.95 2.35 -6.27
CA GLU A 45 -7.44 1.69 -5.07
C GLU A 45 -6.39 0.75 -4.48
N ALA A 46 -5.71 -0.03 -5.33
CA ALA A 46 -4.63 -0.90 -4.91
C ALA A 46 -3.48 -0.11 -4.28
N GLN A 47 -3.13 1.03 -4.88
CA GLN A 47 -2.10 1.91 -4.32
C GLN A 47 -2.49 2.49 -2.98
N ARG A 48 -3.74 2.91 -2.84
CA ARG A 48 -4.25 3.41 -1.55
C ARG A 48 -4.20 2.35 -0.48
N GLN A 49 -4.64 1.13 -0.81
CA GLN A 49 -4.59 0.01 0.12
C GLN A 49 -3.16 -0.33 0.50
N ALA A 50 -2.26 -0.35 -0.48
CA ALA A 50 -0.85 -0.61 -0.22
C ALA A 50 -0.23 0.46 0.68
N GLN A 51 -0.59 1.73 0.46
CA GLN A 51 -0.12 2.82 1.30
C GLN A 51 -0.67 2.73 2.72
N LEU A 52 -1.96 2.39 2.87
CA LEU A 52 -2.57 2.20 4.18
C LEU A 52 -1.93 1.03 4.93
N GLU A 53 -1.70 -0.08 4.24
CA GLU A 53 -1.04 -1.24 4.84
C GLU A 53 0.39 -0.91 5.26
N ALA A 54 1.12 -0.18 4.39
CA ALA A 54 2.48 0.24 4.70
C ALA A 54 2.52 1.19 5.89
N GLU A 55 1.56 2.12 5.97
CA GLU A 55 1.46 3.04 7.09
C GLU A 55 1.11 2.32 8.38
N GLN A 56 0.15 1.40 8.33
CA GLN A 56 -0.21 0.58 9.50
C GLN A 56 0.97 -0.27 9.97
N ALA A 57 1.69 -0.89 9.03
CA ALA A 57 2.87 -1.68 9.37
C ALA A 57 3.96 -0.81 10.00
N ARG A 58 4.13 0.42 9.51
CA ARG A 58 5.08 1.36 10.09
C ARG A 58 4.68 1.76 11.50
N GLN A 59 3.40 2.04 11.72
CA GLN A 59 2.89 2.39 13.04
C GLN A 59 3.05 1.25 14.02
N GLU A 60 2.73 0.03 13.60
CA GLU A 60 2.90 -1.16 14.43
C GLU A 60 4.38 -1.39 14.78
N ALA A 61 5.27 -1.21 13.80
CA ALA A 61 6.71 -1.34 14.03
C ALA A 61 7.19 -0.28 15.02
N GLN A 62 6.71 0.95 14.90
CA GLN A 62 7.06 2.04 15.82
C GLN A 62 6.56 1.75 17.24
N ARG A 63 5.33 1.25 17.36
CA ARG A 63 4.78 0.87 18.67
C ARG A 63 5.57 -0.27 19.30
N ALA A 64 5.90 -1.29 18.51
CA ALA A 64 6.68 -2.41 19.00
C ALA A 64 8.06 -1.96 19.45
N GLU A 65 8.70 -1.07 18.71
CA GLU A 65 9.98 -0.51 19.09
C GLU A 65 9.88 0.34 20.35
N ALA A 66 8.86 1.17 20.46
CA ALA A 66 8.62 1.99 21.63
C ALA A 66 8.38 1.12 22.87
N GLU A 67 7.61 0.05 22.75
CA GLU A 67 7.36 -0.89 23.84
C GLU A 67 8.65 -1.59 24.26
N ARG A 68 9.46 -2.01 23.28
CA ARG A 68 10.75 -2.64 23.59
C ARG A 68 11.69 -1.69 24.32
N LEU A 69 11.77 -0.45 23.88
CA LEU A 69 12.60 0.57 24.54
C LEU A 69 12.09 0.89 25.93
N ALA A 70 10.78 0.98 26.09
CA ALA A 70 10.17 1.21 27.40
C ALA A 70 10.45 0.04 28.35
N ALA A 71 10.36 -1.19 27.85
CA ALA A 71 10.68 -2.38 28.64
C ALA A 71 12.14 -2.42 29.03
N GLU A 72 13.06 -2.09 28.13
CA GLU A 72 14.50 -2.01 28.43
C GLU A 72 14.79 -0.96 29.48
N ARG A 73 14.17 0.22 29.37
CA ARG A 73 14.34 1.29 30.36
C ARG A 73 13.82 0.88 31.73
N ALA A 74 12.66 0.23 31.76
CA ALA A 74 12.07 -0.25 33.01
C ALA A 74 12.95 -1.30 33.66
N GLU A 75 13.53 -2.20 32.85
CA GLU A 75 14.46 -3.20 33.37
C GLU A 75 15.74 -2.55 33.93
N GLN A 76 16.29 -1.57 33.20
CA GLN A 76 17.48 -0.84 33.69
C GLN A 76 17.22 -0.11 34.97
N VAL A 77 16.06 0.54 35.11
CA VAL A 77 15.66 1.22 36.32
C VAL A 77 15.54 0.22 37.48
N ARG A 78 14.91 -0.93 37.25
CA ARG A 78 14.76 -1.97 38.24
C ARG A 78 16.10 -2.50 38.72
N LEU A 79 17.01 -2.78 37.77
CA LEU A 79 18.35 -3.25 38.10
C LEU A 79 19.14 -2.19 38.87
N ALA A 80 19.02 -0.93 38.50
CA ALA A 80 19.67 0.16 39.22
C ALA A 80 19.13 0.30 40.64
N GLU A 81 17.83 0.15 40.85
CA GLU A 81 17.24 0.17 42.17
C GLU A 81 17.70 -1.00 43.02
N GLU A 82 17.75 -2.21 42.45
CA GLU A 82 18.24 -3.40 43.16
C GLU A 82 19.69 -3.21 43.57
N GLU A 83 20.52 -2.69 42.67
CA GLU A 83 21.94 -2.42 42.98
C GLU A 83 22.07 -1.37 44.08
N ALA A 84 21.28 -0.28 44.00
CA ALA A 84 21.29 0.76 45.00
C ALA A 84 20.86 0.21 46.39
N GLN A 85 19.86 -0.66 46.43
CA GLN A 85 19.43 -1.30 47.65
C GLN A 85 20.50 -2.21 48.22
N ARG A 86 21.20 -2.99 47.38
CA ARG A 86 22.30 -3.84 47.85
C ARG A 86 23.42 -3.00 48.43
N GLN A 87 23.79 -1.91 47.77
CA GLN A 87 24.83 -1.03 48.25
C GLN A 87 24.44 -0.38 49.58
N ALA A 88 23.20 0.06 49.68
CA ALA A 88 22.68 0.63 50.94
C ALA A 88 22.67 -0.39 52.08
N GLN A 89 22.32 -1.65 51.79
CA GLN A 89 22.39 -2.71 52.79
C GLN A 89 23.80 -3.01 53.22
N LEU A 90 24.74 -3.08 52.27
CA LEU A 90 26.15 -3.30 52.58
C LEU A 90 26.71 -2.18 53.41
N GLU A 91 26.44 -0.93 53.07
CA GLU A 91 26.87 0.23 53.85
C GLU A 91 26.28 0.22 55.27
N ALA A 92 24.99 -0.12 55.37
CA ALA A 92 24.34 -0.23 56.70
C ALA A 92 24.96 -1.35 57.54
N GLU A 93 25.29 -2.47 56.92
CA GLU A 93 25.92 -3.60 57.60
C GLU A 93 27.34 -3.24 58.05
N GLN A 94 28.12 -2.60 57.17
CA GLN A 94 29.47 -2.12 57.52
C GLN A 94 29.42 -1.11 58.67
N ALA A 95 28.51 -0.16 58.61
CA ALA A 95 28.33 0.80 59.67
C ALA A 95 27.97 0.13 60.99
N ARG A 96 27.16 -0.94 60.94
CA ARG A 96 26.80 -1.71 62.13
C ARG A 96 27.97 -2.47 62.71
N GLN A 97 28.83 -3.03 61.84
CA GLN A 97 30.02 -3.73 62.27
C GLN A 97 31.08 -2.79 62.88
N GLU A 98 31.20 -1.57 62.33
CA GLU A 98 32.14 -0.58 62.83
C GLU A 98 31.73 0.00 64.20
N ALA A 99 30.42 0.06 64.44
CA ALA A 99 29.90 0.49 65.74
C ALA A 99 30.10 -0.59 66.77
#